data_a3203ce71f9f477e1bdceb9053aab8c2
#
_entry.id   a3203ce71f9f477e1bdceb9053aab8c2
#
_cell.length_a   1.000
_cell.length_b   1.000
_cell.length_c   1.000
_cell.angle_alpha   90.00
_cell.angle_beta   90.00
_cell.angle_gamma   90.00
#
_symmetry.space_group_name_H-M   'P 1'
#
loop_
_entity.id
_entity.type
_entity.pdbx_description
1 polymer ?
#
loop_
_entity_poly.entity_id
_entity_poly.type
_entity_poly.pdbx_seq_one_letter_code
_entity_poly.pdbx_strand_id
1 'polypeptide(L)'
;MKRSIHAIASCALVVASAPSWAQTGEKPDLSGNDPHWIEDTVSQCWAANPHPEGNENISWSGACEGGVITGPGTLTWSQNGRISGRDEGTFKDGRLTGKGRISTVDGASFDGEFPGPGVLTLPDGSRIPAQTVRDSTGWTIEAPVPGERTK
;
A
#
# COMPACT_ATOMS: atom_id res chain seq x y z
N MET A 1 18.56 3.03 -64.22
CA MET A 1 17.44 2.65 -63.34
C MET A 1 17.91 2.86 -61.90
N LYS A 2 17.47 3.96 -61.23
CA LYS A 2 17.76 4.25 -59.83
C LYS A 2 16.61 3.72 -58.97
N ARG A 3 16.85 2.73 -58.13
CA ARG A 3 15.88 2.26 -57.14
C ARG A 3 16.13 3.04 -55.85
N SER A 4 15.18 3.93 -55.51
CA SER A 4 15.14 4.57 -54.17
C SER A 4 14.58 3.59 -53.17
N ILE A 5 15.39 3.29 -52.13
CA ILE A 5 14.94 2.52 -50.98
C ILE A 5 14.45 3.53 -49.94
N HIS A 6 13.14 3.54 -49.70
CA HIS A 6 12.58 4.32 -48.61
C HIS A 6 12.70 3.52 -47.34
N ALA A 7 13.55 3.99 -46.43
CA ALA A 7 13.63 3.48 -45.07
C ALA A 7 12.38 3.95 -44.32
N ILE A 8 11.52 2.99 -43.96
CA ILE A 8 10.39 3.23 -43.05
C ILE A 8 10.94 3.21 -41.64
N ALA A 9 11.07 4.39 -41.03
CA ALA A 9 11.37 4.49 -39.61
C ALA A 9 10.13 4.03 -38.82
N SER A 10 10.18 2.84 -38.25
CA SER A 10 9.19 2.37 -37.28
C SER A 10 9.37 3.14 -35.98
N CYS A 11 8.50 4.12 -35.77
CA CYS A 11 8.38 4.78 -34.49
C CYS A 11 7.69 3.82 -33.54
N ALA A 12 8.45 3.15 -32.65
CA ALA A 12 7.90 2.36 -31.56
C ALA A 12 7.22 3.30 -30.58
N LEU A 13 5.88 3.32 -30.58
CA LEU A 13 5.11 3.96 -29.53
C LEU A 13 5.36 3.18 -28.22
N VAL A 14 6.15 3.75 -27.33
CA VAL A 14 6.20 3.32 -25.95
C VAL A 14 4.89 3.78 -25.31
N VAL A 15 3.93 2.88 -25.21
CA VAL A 15 2.70 3.13 -24.46
C VAL A 15 3.09 3.04 -22.99
N ALA A 16 3.36 4.19 -22.37
CA ALA A 16 3.47 4.29 -20.92
C ALA A 16 2.11 3.92 -20.33
N SER A 17 2.03 2.79 -19.63
CA SER A 17 0.82 2.39 -18.92
C SER A 17 0.57 3.43 -17.81
N ALA A 18 -0.58 4.09 -17.87
CA ALA A 18 -1.01 5.01 -16.83
C ALA A 18 -1.16 4.25 -15.51
N PRO A 19 -0.81 4.87 -14.37
CA PRO A 19 -1.03 4.27 -13.06
C PRO A 19 -2.53 3.98 -12.84
N SER A 20 -2.81 2.94 -12.07
CA SER A 20 -4.16 2.38 -11.90
C SER A 20 -5.18 3.40 -11.33
N TRP A 21 -4.75 4.35 -10.50
CA TRP A 21 -5.60 5.42 -9.99
C TRP A 21 -6.08 6.39 -11.09
N ALA A 22 -5.34 6.53 -12.20
CA ALA A 22 -5.76 7.34 -13.33
C ALA A 22 -7.00 6.74 -14.04
N GLN A 23 -7.29 5.47 -13.80
CA GLN A 23 -8.45 4.75 -14.36
C GLN A 23 -9.65 4.78 -13.43
N THR A 24 -9.43 4.91 -12.11
CA THR A 24 -10.48 4.95 -11.08
C THR A 24 -10.92 6.37 -10.71
N GLY A 25 -10.22 7.39 -11.19
CA GLY A 25 -10.49 8.80 -10.87
C GLY A 25 -10.06 9.20 -9.45
N GLU A 26 -9.53 8.28 -8.67
CA GLU A 26 -9.09 8.51 -7.29
C GLU A 26 -7.59 8.84 -7.27
N LYS A 27 -7.27 10.05 -7.73
CA LYS A 27 -5.90 10.54 -7.70
C LYS A 27 -5.50 10.88 -6.25
N PRO A 28 -4.36 10.37 -5.76
CA PRO A 28 -3.86 10.78 -4.45
C PRO A 28 -3.60 12.30 -4.41
N ASP A 29 -4.04 12.94 -3.35
CA ASP A 29 -3.67 14.33 -3.09
C ASP A 29 -2.26 14.37 -2.48
N LEU A 30 -1.27 14.58 -3.32
CA LEU A 30 0.14 14.67 -2.92
C LEU A 30 0.55 16.11 -2.54
N SER A 31 -0.41 16.99 -2.26
CA SER A 31 -0.13 18.37 -1.82
C SER A 31 0.23 18.47 -0.33
N GLY A 32 0.03 17.38 0.42
CA GLY A 32 0.19 17.35 1.88
C GLY A 32 -1.01 17.89 2.66
N ASN A 33 -2.12 18.21 1.98
CA ASN A 33 -3.34 18.70 2.63
C ASN A 33 -4.30 17.58 3.04
N ASP A 34 -4.21 16.41 2.38
CA ASP A 34 -5.01 15.24 2.73
C ASP A 34 -4.27 14.40 3.78
N PRO A 35 -4.79 14.30 5.02
CA PRO A 35 -4.14 13.52 6.08
C PRO A 35 -4.11 12.01 5.80
N HIS A 36 -4.90 11.52 4.84
CA HIS A 36 -4.89 10.12 4.41
C HIS A 36 -3.74 9.78 3.45
N TRP A 37 -2.83 10.73 3.22
CA TRP A 37 -1.59 10.52 2.50
C TRP A 37 -0.40 11.04 3.30
N ILE A 38 0.64 10.23 3.39
CA ILE A 38 1.86 10.55 4.14
C ILE A 38 3.09 10.35 3.25
N GLU A 39 4.04 11.26 3.34
CA GLU A 39 5.28 11.23 2.56
C GLU A 39 6.44 10.62 3.34
N ASP A 40 7.15 9.69 2.72
CA ASP A 40 8.52 9.37 3.13
C ASP A 40 9.45 10.50 2.67
N THR A 41 9.91 11.32 3.59
CA THR A 41 10.73 12.50 3.29
C THR A 41 12.11 12.17 2.71
N VAL A 42 12.56 10.92 2.79
CA VAL A 42 13.85 10.48 2.23
C VAL A 42 13.67 10.08 0.76
N SER A 43 12.70 9.23 0.47
CA SER A 43 12.40 8.79 -0.90
C SER A 43 11.51 9.76 -1.67
N GLN A 44 10.83 10.68 -0.99
CA GLN A 44 9.79 11.56 -1.52
C GLN A 44 8.60 10.80 -2.13
N CYS A 45 8.32 9.64 -1.59
CA CYS A 45 7.25 8.76 -2.02
C CYS A 45 6.10 8.81 -1.04
N TRP A 46 4.89 8.83 -1.56
CA TRP A 46 3.66 8.90 -0.77
C TRP A 46 3.03 7.53 -0.58
N ALA A 47 2.55 7.28 0.62
CA ALA A 47 1.75 6.11 0.97
C ALA A 47 0.36 6.54 1.47
N ALA A 48 -0.64 5.68 1.27
CA ALA A 48 -1.93 5.90 1.90
C ALA A 48 -1.84 5.68 3.41
N ASN A 49 -2.44 6.57 4.17
CA ASN A 49 -2.53 6.52 5.62
C ASN A 49 -4.00 6.29 6.03
N PRO A 50 -4.39 5.04 6.34
CA PRO A 50 -5.79 4.74 6.66
C PRO A 50 -6.25 5.34 8.00
N HIS A 51 -5.31 5.55 8.92
CA HIS A 51 -5.59 6.04 10.28
C HIS A 51 -4.62 7.15 10.66
N PRO A 52 -4.81 8.38 10.12
CA PRO A 52 -3.90 9.49 10.40
C PRO A 52 -3.81 9.81 11.88
N GLU A 53 -2.59 9.85 12.40
CA GLU A 53 -2.28 10.25 13.77
C GLU A 53 -1.27 11.41 13.80
N GLY A 54 -1.18 12.10 14.92
CA GLY A 54 -0.21 13.18 15.06
C GLY A 54 1.23 12.66 15.16
N ASN A 55 2.19 13.42 14.58
CA ASN A 55 3.62 13.12 14.63
C ASN A 55 4.02 11.74 14.05
N GLU A 56 3.30 11.31 13.01
CA GLU A 56 3.65 10.13 12.23
C GLU A 56 4.74 10.44 11.18
N ASN A 57 5.54 9.43 10.91
CA ASN A 57 6.50 9.39 9.82
C ASN A 57 6.51 7.99 9.22
N ILE A 58 6.89 7.89 7.96
CA ILE A 58 7.10 6.62 7.28
C ILE A 58 8.51 6.51 6.70
N SER A 59 8.93 5.27 6.46
CA SER A 59 10.11 4.94 5.66
C SER A 59 9.76 3.79 4.72
N TRP A 60 10.06 3.96 3.44
CA TRP A 60 9.77 3.00 2.38
C TRP A 60 11.04 2.38 1.81
N SER A 61 11.08 1.05 1.65
CA SER A 61 12.25 0.32 1.14
C SER A 61 12.19 -0.02 -0.34
N GLY A 62 11.04 0.14 -0.99
CA GLY A 62 10.81 -0.27 -2.37
C GLY A 62 10.87 0.87 -3.39
N ALA A 63 10.23 0.66 -4.54
CA ALA A 63 10.19 1.60 -5.64
C ALA A 63 9.05 2.61 -5.53
N CYS A 64 9.12 3.69 -6.33
CA CYS A 64 8.06 4.67 -6.52
C CYS A 64 7.66 4.77 -7.98
N GLU A 65 6.39 4.98 -8.23
CA GLU A 65 5.85 5.31 -9.54
C GLU A 65 4.86 6.46 -9.42
N GLY A 66 5.08 7.52 -10.19
CA GLY A 66 4.25 8.73 -10.11
C GLY A 66 4.23 9.41 -8.73
N GLY A 67 5.31 9.29 -7.96
CA GLY A 67 5.41 9.84 -6.60
C GLY A 67 4.74 8.99 -5.51
N VAL A 68 4.28 7.79 -5.84
CA VAL A 68 3.56 6.90 -4.93
C VAL A 68 4.33 5.58 -4.77
N ILE A 69 4.36 5.03 -3.56
CA ILE A 69 5.04 3.75 -3.30
C ILE A 69 4.41 2.62 -4.12
N THR A 70 5.25 1.74 -4.69
CA THR A 70 4.82 0.64 -5.54
C THR A 70 5.76 -0.55 -5.47
N GLY A 71 5.25 -1.74 -5.84
CA GLY A 71 6.03 -2.97 -5.88
C GLY A 71 6.29 -3.59 -4.51
N PRO A 72 7.16 -4.61 -4.45
CA PRO A 72 7.50 -5.26 -3.19
C PRO A 72 8.35 -4.37 -2.29
N GLY A 73 8.09 -4.42 -1.00
CA GLY A 73 8.85 -3.65 -0.01
C GLY A 73 8.27 -3.71 1.39
N THR A 74 8.91 -2.96 2.27
CA THR A 74 8.50 -2.76 3.65
C THR A 74 8.23 -1.29 3.89
N LEU A 75 7.02 -0.97 4.33
CA LEU A 75 6.63 0.33 4.83
C LEU A 75 6.75 0.31 6.35
N THR A 76 7.67 1.09 6.89
CA THR A 76 7.87 1.22 8.33
C THR A 76 7.17 2.47 8.83
N TRP A 77 6.31 2.32 9.81
CA TRP A 77 5.59 3.40 10.49
C TRP A 77 6.34 3.80 11.77
N SER A 78 6.40 5.08 12.02
CA SER A 78 6.97 5.63 13.24
C SER A 78 6.06 6.71 13.81
N GLN A 79 5.93 6.76 15.12
CA GLN A 79 5.19 7.79 15.83
C GLN A 79 6.06 8.40 16.92
N ASN A 80 6.10 9.72 17.00
CA ASN A 80 6.96 10.44 17.95
C ASN A 80 8.43 9.97 17.89
N GLY A 81 8.95 9.67 16.69
CA GLY A 81 10.33 9.23 16.47
C GLY A 81 10.62 7.77 16.85
N ARG A 82 9.61 6.97 17.17
CA ARG A 82 9.74 5.54 17.49
C ARG A 82 8.96 4.70 16.49
N ILE A 83 9.54 3.58 16.07
CA ILE A 83 8.84 2.62 15.23
C ILE A 83 7.57 2.14 15.95
N SER A 84 6.43 2.23 15.26
CA SER A 84 5.12 1.77 15.73
C SER A 84 4.64 0.49 15.03
N GLY A 85 5.06 0.28 13.78
CA GLY A 85 4.66 -0.89 13.02
C GLY A 85 5.36 -1.03 11.68
N ARG A 86 5.05 -2.12 10.97
CA ARG A 86 5.53 -2.40 9.61
C ARG A 86 4.45 -3.08 8.80
N ASP A 87 4.40 -2.70 7.52
CA ASP A 87 3.59 -3.35 6.50
C ASP A 87 4.54 -3.93 5.46
N GLU A 88 4.48 -5.24 5.23
CA GLU A 88 5.37 -5.98 4.34
C GLU A 88 4.57 -6.67 3.25
N GLY A 89 4.97 -6.51 2.01
CA GLY A 89 4.30 -7.13 0.87
C GLY A 89 4.47 -6.34 -0.41
N THR A 90 3.49 -6.46 -1.31
CA THR A 90 3.46 -5.72 -2.57
C THR A 90 2.49 -4.55 -2.45
N PHE A 91 2.96 -3.38 -2.86
CA PHE A 91 2.16 -2.15 -2.85
C PHE A 91 1.76 -1.77 -4.27
N LYS A 92 0.56 -1.24 -4.40
CA LYS A 92 0.02 -0.66 -5.61
C LYS A 92 -0.77 0.60 -5.26
N ASP A 93 -0.49 1.68 -5.99
CA ASP A 93 -1.15 2.96 -5.78
C ASP A 93 -1.08 3.43 -4.30
N GLY A 94 0.07 3.24 -3.66
CA GLY A 94 0.31 3.65 -2.28
C GLY A 94 -0.28 2.74 -1.20
N ARG A 95 -0.83 1.59 -1.55
CA ARG A 95 -1.54 0.69 -0.62
C ARG A 95 -1.02 -0.74 -0.73
N LEU A 96 -0.96 -1.42 0.41
CA LEU A 96 -0.66 -2.87 0.44
C LEU A 96 -1.74 -3.63 -0.33
N THR A 97 -1.34 -4.62 -1.14
CA THR A 97 -2.24 -5.41 -1.98
C THR A 97 -1.78 -6.86 -2.11
N GLY A 98 -2.74 -7.79 -2.29
CA GLY A 98 -2.43 -9.22 -2.37
C GLY A 98 -1.92 -9.75 -1.03
N LYS A 99 -1.02 -10.73 -1.06
CA LYS A 99 -0.44 -11.30 0.17
C LYS A 99 0.49 -10.32 0.85
N GLY A 100 0.33 -10.19 2.15
CA GLY A 100 1.16 -9.30 2.95
C GLY A 100 1.01 -9.54 4.45
N ARG A 101 1.76 -8.74 5.20
CA ARG A 101 1.76 -8.74 6.66
C ARG A 101 1.75 -7.32 7.19
N ILE A 102 0.91 -7.07 8.16
CA ILE A 102 0.96 -5.88 9.01
C ILE A 102 1.39 -6.34 10.40
N SER A 103 2.32 -5.62 11.02
CA SER A 103 2.78 -5.91 12.38
C SER A 103 2.96 -4.63 13.18
N THR A 104 2.70 -4.72 14.48
CA THR A 104 2.86 -3.64 15.46
C THR A 104 3.95 -3.98 16.47
N VAL A 105 4.55 -2.99 17.10
CA VAL A 105 5.66 -3.20 18.04
C VAL A 105 5.23 -3.86 19.35
N ASP A 106 3.93 -3.84 19.68
CA ASP A 106 3.35 -4.55 20.83
C ASP A 106 3.18 -6.06 20.60
N GLY A 107 3.48 -6.55 19.37
CA GLY A 107 3.46 -7.96 19.03
C GLY A 107 2.20 -8.43 18.29
N ALA A 108 1.24 -7.53 18.01
CA ALA A 108 0.13 -7.89 17.15
C ALA A 108 0.59 -7.99 15.69
N SER A 109 -0.03 -8.87 14.91
CA SER A 109 0.19 -8.93 13.46
C SER A 109 -1.01 -9.55 12.73
N PHE A 110 -1.19 -9.13 11.48
CA PHE A 110 -2.10 -9.77 10.54
C PHE A 110 -1.30 -10.29 9.35
N ASP A 111 -1.47 -11.58 9.04
CA ASP A 111 -0.89 -12.24 7.88
C ASP A 111 -2.01 -12.72 6.97
N GLY A 112 -2.10 -12.20 5.74
CA GLY A 112 -3.21 -12.57 4.85
C GLY A 112 -3.24 -11.81 3.53
N GLU A 113 -4.44 -11.76 2.96
CA GLU A 113 -4.73 -11.06 1.70
C GLU A 113 -5.21 -9.62 1.97
N PHE A 114 -4.88 -8.70 1.08
CA PHE A 114 -5.29 -7.30 1.11
C PHE A 114 -5.97 -6.88 -0.21
N PRO A 115 -7.33 -6.84 -0.28
CA PRO A 115 -8.32 -7.29 0.74
C PRO A 115 -8.44 -8.81 0.79
N GLY A 116 -8.88 -9.34 1.93
CA GLY A 116 -9.23 -10.75 2.02
C GLY A 116 -8.96 -11.40 3.37
N PRO A 117 -9.02 -12.74 3.39
CA PRO A 117 -8.87 -13.50 4.62
C PRO A 117 -7.41 -13.57 5.08
N GLY A 118 -7.24 -13.79 6.37
CA GLY A 118 -5.95 -13.98 6.99
C GLY A 118 -6.07 -14.43 8.44
N VAL A 119 -4.97 -14.24 9.17
CA VAL A 119 -4.86 -14.59 10.58
C VAL A 119 -4.36 -13.39 11.36
N LEU A 120 -5.15 -12.92 12.30
CA LEU A 120 -4.75 -11.94 13.30
C LEU A 120 -4.07 -12.66 14.46
N THR A 121 -2.85 -12.31 14.77
CA THR A 121 -2.13 -12.75 15.96
C THR A 121 -2.15 -11.60 16.96
N LEU A 122 -2.60 -11.86 18.17
CA LEU A 122 -2.65 -10.87 19.26
C LEU A 122 -1.32 -10.83 20.02
N PRO A 123 -1.07 -9.79 20.83
CA PRO A 123 0.18 -9.66 21.60
C PRO A 123 0.46 -10.84 22.57
N ASP A 124 -0.56 -11.52 23.03
CA ASP A 124 -0.45 -12.73 23.86
C ASP A 124 -0.11 -14.00 23.07
N GLY A 125 0.02 -13.90 21.72
CA GLY A 125 0.28 -15.01 20.83
C GLY A 125 -0.95 -15.78 20.35
N SER A 126 -2.15 -15.45 20.84
CA SER A 126 -3.38 -16.06 20.37
C SER A 126 -3.66 -15.69 18.90
N ARG A 127 -4.23 -16.63 18.14
CA ARG A 127 -4.45 -16.50 16.70
C ARG A 127 -5.94 -16.60 16.39
N ILE A 128 -6.45 -15.64 15.66
CA ILE A 128 -7.85 -15.50 15.31
C ILE A 128 -7.97 -15.41 13.79
N PRO A 129 -8.83 -16.22 13.13
CA PRO A 129 -9.20 -15.96 11.74
C PRO A 129 -9.79 -14.56 11.62
N ALA A 130 -9.34 -13.80 10.64
CA ALA A 130 -9.79 -12.43 10.41
C ALA A 130 -9.76 -12.14 8.91
N GLN A 131 -10.27 -11.00 8.52
CA GLN A 131 -10.20 -10.52 7.15
C GLN A 131 -9.87 -9.04 7.13
N THR A 132 -9.24 -8.60 6.05
CA THR A 132 -9.12 -7.19 5.74
C THR A 132 -10.23 -6.78 4.79
N VAL A 133 -10.85 -5.65 5.07
CA VAL A 133 -11.81 -4.99 4.19
C VAL A 133 -11.27 -3.64 3.79
N ARG A 134 -11.53 -3.24 2.56
CA ARG A 134 -11.13 -1.93 2.05
C ARG A 134 -12.29 -0.97 2.22
N ASP A 135 -12.01 0.19 2.81
CA ASP A 135 -12.89 1.34 2.79
C ASP A 135 -12.27 2.52 2.00
N SER A 136 -12.89 3.68 2.05
CA SER A 136 -12.42 4.88 1.35
C SER A 136 -11.08 5.41 1.89
N THR A 137 -10.70 5.04 3.10
CA THR A 137 -9.50 5.53 3.78
C THR A 137 -8.34 4.53 3.72
N GLY A 138 -8.62 3.23 3.67
CA GLY A 138 -7.59 2.19 3.62
C GLY A 138 -8.10 0.80 3.98
N TRP A 139 -7.42 0.14 4.92
CA TRP A 139 -7.74 -1.21 5.35
C TRP A 139 -8.23 -1.22 6.79
N THR A 140 -9.29 -1.96 7.02
CA THR A 140 -9.75 -2.32 8.37
C THR A 140 -9.63 -3.82 8.55
N ILE A 141 -9.14 -4.28 9.71
CA ILE A 141 -9.10 -5.70 10.07
C ILE A 141 -10.36 -6.02 10.84
N GLU A 142 -11.16 -6.95 10.31
CA GLU A 142 -12.36 -7.46 10.94
C GLU A 142 -12.14 -8.90 11.42
N ALA A 143 -12.30 -9.13 12.71
CA ALA A 143 -12.31 -10.45 13.31
C ALA A 143 -13.74 -10.84 13.72
N PRO A 144 -14.12 -12.13 13.64
CA PRO A 144 -15.42 -12.57 14.11
C PRO A 144 -15.57 -12.28 15.60
N VAL A 145 -16.71 -11.73 15.98
CA VAL A 145 -17.02 -11.49 17.39
C VAL A 145 -17.16 -12.85 18.08
N PRO A 146 -16.44 -13.12 19.18
CA PRO A 146 -16.59 -14.38 19.92
C PRO A 146 -18.04 -14.58 20.34
N GLY A 147 -18.72 -15.61 19.80
CA GLY A 147 -20.10 -15.96 20.12
C GLY A 147 -21.13 -15.74 19.02
N GLU A 148 -20.78 -15.07 17.90
CA GLU A 148 -21.67 -14.93 16.75
C GLU A 148 -21.51 -16.17 15.83
N ARG A 149 -22.46 -17.10 15.94
CA ARG A 149 -22.55 -18.25 15.02
C ARG A 149 -23.10 -17.71 13.70
N THR A 150 -22.30 -17.72 12.67
CA THR A 150 -22.79 -17.58 11.29
C THR A 150 -23.84 -18.66 11.02
N LYS A 151 -25.07 -18.22 10.78
CA LYS A 151 -26.15 -19.08 10.29
C LYS A 151 -25.98 -19.38 8.82
#